data_7cb367187d4adc569d751e37828c8b8b
#
_entry.id   7cb367187d4adc569d751e37828c8b8b
#
_cell.length_a   1.000
_cell.length_b   1.000
_cell.length_c   1.000
_cell.angle_alpha   90.00
_cell.angle_beta   90.00
_cell.angle_gamma   90.00
#
_symmetry.space_group_name_H-M   'P 1'
#
loop_
_entity.id
_entity.type
_entity.pdbx_description
1 polymer ?
#
loop_
_entity_poly.entity_id
_entity_poly.type
_entity_poly.pdbx_seq_one_letter_code
_entity_poly.pdbx_strand_id
1 'polypeptide(L)'
;MLINTHLAIGSYCYKLCNERYNLNLNKKRFLHGCIEPDLHKRKNKIKHTYSVSKDKMLEYKQYIENNDLDINEISFVVGKIAHYIADCFCKYNL
;
A
#
# COMPACT_ATOMS: atom_id res chain seq x y z
N MET A 1 -1.59 -12.38 -3.74
CA MET A 1 -0.49 -11.90 -4.62
C MET A 1 0.85 -12.17 -3.93
N LEU A 2 1.84 -12.59 -4.70
CA LEU A 2 3.17 -12.87 -4.15
C LEU A 2 3.89 -11.58 -3.78
N ILE A 3 4.78 -11.65 -2.77
CA ILE A 3 5.55 -10.50 -2.31
C ILE A 3 6.35 -9.86 -3.45
N ASN A 4 7.00 -10.67 -4.28
CA ASN A 4 7.78 -10.16 -5.41
C ASN A 4 6.90 -9.38 -6.42
N THR A 5 5.67 -9.82 -6.62
CA THR A 5 4.72 -9.14 -7.49
C THR A 5 4.32 -7.79 -6.90
N HIS A 6 4.06 -7.73 -5.60
CA HIS A 6 3.78 -6.47 -4.91
C HIS A 6 4.96 -5.50 -5.01
N LEU A 7 6.18 -5.99 -4.88
CA LEU A 7 7.37 -5.14 -5.00
C LEU A 7 7.52 -4.58 -6.43
N ALA A 8 7.25 -5.41 -7.44
CA ALA A 8 7.33 -4.97 -8.83
C ALA A 8 6.28 -3.89 -9.14
N ILE A 9 5.04 -4.14 -8.73
CA ILE A 9 3.95 -3.17 -8.92
C ILE A 9 4.23 -1.91 -8.12
N GLY A 10 4.68 -2.07 -6.88
CA GLY A 10 5.02 -0.94 -6.02
C GLY A 10 6.12 -0.06 -6.59
N SER A 11 7.17 -0.67 -7.14
CA SER A 11 8.26 0.08 -7.76
C SER A 11 7.76 0.91 -8.95
N TYR A 12 6.88 0.35 -9.75
CA TYR A 12 6.27 1.06 -10.87
C TYR A 12 5.38 2.21 -10.38
N CYS A 13 4.55 1.94 -9.39
CA CYS A 13 3.68 2.98 -8.80
C CYS A 13 4.49 4.11 -8.17
N TYR A 14 5.58 3.77 -7.46
CA TYR A 14 6.48 4.76 -6.88
C TYR A 14 7.03 5.70 -7.96
N LYS A 15 7.51 5.11 -9.05
CA LYS A 15 8.07 5.88 -10.16
C LYS A 15 7.03 6.83 -10.76
N LEU A 16 5.82 6.33 -11.02
CA LEU A 16 4.74 7.15 -11.57
C LEU A 16 4.35 8.28 -10.63
N CYS A 17 4.23 8.00 -9.34
CA CYS A 17 3.84 9.01 -8.36
C CYS A 17 4.87 10.12 -8.27
N ASN A 18 6.15 9.77 -8.25
CA ASN A 18 7.20 10.77 -8.18
C ASN A 18 7.32 11.58 -9.46
N GLU A 19 7.17 10.94 -10.62
CA GLU A 19 7.26 11.64 -11.92
C GLU A 19 6.05 12.53 -12.19
N ARG A 20 4.84 12.04 -11.89
CA ARG A 20 3.59 12.77 -12.20
C ARG A 20 3.23 13.81 -11.16
N TYR A 21 3.40 13.48 -9.89
CA TYR A 21 2.87 14.30 -8.80
C TYR A 21 3.96 14.91 -7.93
N ASN A 22 5.22 14.61 -8.22
CA ASN A 22 6.37 15.15 -7.49
C ASN A 22 6.24 14.97 -5.97
N LEU A 23 5.84 13.77 -5.54
CA LEU A 23 5.52 13.52 -4.13
C LEU A 23 6.74 13.34 -3.24
N ASN A 24 7.90 13.01 -3.80
CA ASN A 24 9.14 12.81 -3.05
C ASN A 24 9.02 11.76 -1.95
N LEU A 25 8.29 10.68 -2.21
CA LEU A 25 8.15 9.60 -1.25
C LEU A 25 9.48 8.89 -1.01
N ASN A 26 9.67 8.39 0.22
CA ASN A 26 10.82 7.53 0.54
C ASN A 26 10.57 6.14 -0.06
N LYS A 27 11.39 5.74 -1.02
CA LYS A 27 11.20 4.49 -1.75
C LYS A 27 11.25 3.26 -0.86
N LYS A 28 12.22 3.20 0.05
CA LYS A 28 12.37 2.07 0.98
C LYS A 28 11.13 1.88 1.85
N ARG A 29 10.64 2.96 2.41
CA ARG A 29 9.47 2.93 3.29
C ARG A 29 8.20 2.62 2.51
N PHE A 30 8.08 3.17 1.30
CA PHE A 30 6.95 2.88 0.43
C PHE A 30 6.91 1.40 0.06
N LEU A 31 8.03 0.81 -0.37
CA LEU A 31 8.09 -0.60 -0.73
C LEU A 31 7.84 -1.50 0.49
N HIS A 32 8.34 -1.12 1.67
CA HIS A 32 8.03 -1.85 2.89
C HIS A 32 6.51 -1.86 3.15
N GLY A 33 5.86 -0.72 2.97
CA GLY A 33 4.40 -0.65 3.10
C GLY A 33 3.67 -1.57 2.12
N CYS A 34 4.19 -1.70 0.89
CA CYS A 34 3.58 -2.54 -0.13
C CYS A 34 3.56 -4.02 0.23
N ILE A 35 4.47 -4.49 1.05
CA ILE A 35 4.55 -5.92 1.41
C ILE A 35 4.15 -6.20 2.85
N GLU A 36 4.12 -5.18 3.72
CA GLU A 36 3.90 -5.36 5.15
C GLU A 36 2.61 -6.12 5.48
N PRO A 37 1.46 -5.85 4.82
CA PRO A 37 0.26 -6.62 5.12
C PRO A 37 0.40 -8.12 4.88
N ASP A 38 1.18 -8.54 3.88
CA ASP A 38 1.43 -9.96 3.61
C ASP A 38 2.39 -10.59 4.61
N LEU A 39 3.30 -9.81 5.19
CA LEU A 39 4.23 -10.32 6.20
C LEU A 39 3.51 -10.77 7.46
N HIS A 40 2.33 -10.23 7.76
CA HIS A 40 1.54 -10.57 8.94
C HIS A 40 0.35 -11.48 8.63
N LYS A 41 0.26 -12.00 7.41
CA LYS A 41 -0.85 -12.81 6.95
C LYS A 41 -1.11 -14.04 7.81
N ARG A 42 -0.05 -14.67 8.34
CA ARG A 42 -0.16 -15.87 9.18
C ARG A 42 -0.77 -15.59 10.55
N LYS A 43 -0.58 -14.38 11.07
CA LYS A 43 -1.08 -14.02 12.40
C LYS A 43 -2.53 -13.61 12.39
N ASN A 44 -3.00 -13.00 11.32
CA ASN A 44 -4.31 -12.36 11.32
C ASN A 44 -5.36 -13.09 10.50
N LYS A 45 -5.01 -14.04 9.67
CA LYS A 45 -5.93 -14.81 8.82
C LYS A 45 -7.05 -13.97 8.18
N ILE A 46 -6.81 -12.69 8.00
CA ILE A 46 -7.80 -11.78 7.42
C ILE A 46 -7.84 -12.03 5.93
N LYS A 47 -9.02 -12.43 5.43
CA LYS A 47 -9.22 -12.55 3.99
C LYS A 47 -9.17 -11.16 3.36
N HIS A 48 -8.34 -11.02 2.33
CA HIS A 48 -8.28 -9.77 1.57
C HIS A 48 -9.47 -9.70 0.61
N THR A 49 -10.68 -9.53 1.15
CA THR A 49 -11.87 -9.31 0.33
C THR A 49 -11.91 -7.84 -0.09
N TYR A 50 -12.72 -7.55 -1.10
CA TYR A 50 -12.91 -6.17 -1.54
C TYR A 50 -13.39 -5.27 -0.39
N SER A 51 -14.32 -5.76 0.40
CA SER A 51 -14.86 -4.99 1.53
C SER A 51 -13.80 -4.67 2.56
N VAL A 52 -13.00 -5.67 2.95
CA VAL A 52 -11.91 -5.48 3.93
C VAL A 52 -10.85 -4.53 3.37
N SER A 53 -10.48 -4.69 2.10
CA SER A 53 -9.49 -3.82 1.46
C SER A 53 -9.97 -2.37 1.42
N LYS A 54 -11.23 -2.15 1.08
CA LYS A 54 -11.83 -0.81 1.06
C LYS A 54 -11.80 -0.16 2.44
N ASP A 55 -12.17 -0.92 3.47
CA ASP A 55 -12.18 -0.41 4.84
C ASP A 55 -10.77 -0.05 5.31
N LYS A 56 -9.79 -0.88 4.98
CA LYS A 56 -8.39 -0.62 5.33
C LYS A 56 -7.85 0.61 4.61
N MET A 57 -8.13 0.76 3.32
CA MET A 57 -7.70 1.94 2.57
C MET A 57 -8.29 3.22 3.15
N LEU A 58 -9.57 3.18 3.53
CA LEU A 58 -10.24 4.32 4.13
C LEU A 58 -9.63 4.67 5.49
N GLU A 59 -9.35 3.66 6.30
CA GLU A 59 -8.71 3.81 7.60
C GLU A 59 -7.33 4.48 7.46
N TYR A 60 -6.52 4.03 6.51
CA TYR A 60 -5.19 4.61 6.28
C TYR A 60 -5.27 6.04 5.73
N LYS A 61 -6.24 6.30 4.87
CA LYS A 61 -6.47 7.65 4.36
C LYS A 61 -6.80 8.60 5.52
N GLN A 62 -7.70 8.20 6.41
CA GLN A 62 -8.07 9.00 7.57
C GLN A 62 -6.90 9.19 8.52
N TYR A 63 -6.07 8.17 8.68
CA TYR A 63 -4.87 8.27 9.51
C TYR A 63 -3.92 9.34 8.98
N ILE A 64 -3.70 9.40 7.67
CA ILE A 64 -2.87 10.42 7.05
C ILE A 64 -3.47 11.82 7.23
N GLU A 65 -4.77 11.95 7.04
CA GLU A 65 -5.46 13.23 7.14
C GLU A 65 -5.50 13.80 8.56
N ASN A 66 -5.57 12.92 9.55
CA ASN A 66 -5.78 13.30 10.94
C ASN A 66 -4.52 13.39 11.79
N ASN A 67 -3.36 13.11 11.22
CA ASN A 67 -2.10 13.10 11.94
C ASN A 67 -1.04 13.89 11.20
N ASP A 68 -0.15 14.54 11.95
CA ASP A 68 0.99 15.23 11.38
C ASP A 68 2.14 14.25 11.24
N LEU A 69 2.29 13.69 10.04
CA LEU A 69 3.25 12.61 9.77
C LEU A 69 4.43 13.12 8.97
N ASP A 70 5.62 12.57 9.24
CA ASP A 70 6.77 12.86 8.40
C ASP A 70 6.68 12.07 7.08
N ILE A 71 7.58 12.39 6.14
CA ILE A 71 7.54 11.77 4.81
C ILE A 71 7.80 10.26 4.87
N ASN A 72 8.56 9.78 5.84
CA ASN A 72 8.83 8.35 5.99
C ASN A 72 7.55 7.60 6.37
N GLU A 73 6.81 8.13 7.34
CA GLU A 73 5.56 7.50 7.77
C GLU A 73 4.50 7.60 6.67
N ILE A 74 4.39 8.75 6.01
CA ILE A 74 3.47 8.91 4.88
C ILE A 74 3.80 7.88 3.79
N SER A 75 5.07 7.73 3.45
CA SER A 75 5.51 6.78 2.42
C SER A 75 5.10 5.35 2.77
N PHE A 76 5.29 4.96 4.03
CA PHE A 76 4.93 3.63 4.52
C PHE A 76 3.42 3.40 4.41
N VAL A 77 2.62 4.35 4.86
CA VAL A 77 1.15 4.21 4.84
C VAL A 77 0.62 4.22 3.41
N VAL A 78 1.16 5.08 2.54
CA VAL A 78 0.78 5.09 1.12
C VAL A 78 1.14 3.75 0.46
N GLY A 79 2.26 3.14 0.86
CA GLY A 79 2.62 1.81 0.40
C GLY A 79 1.59 0.75 0.78
N LYS A 80 1.06 0.81 2.01
CA LYS A 80 -0.02 -0.10 2.44
C LYS A 80 -1.28 0.09 1.61
N ILE A 81 -1.64 1.33 1.31
CA ILE A 81 -2.78 1.62 0.43
C ILE A 81 -2.54 1.00 -0.95
N ALA A 82 -1.35 1.17 -1.51
CA ALA A 82 -0.99 0.59 -2.80
C ALA A 82 -1.09 -0.94 -2.79
N HIS A 83 -0.72 -1.59 -1.68
CA HIS A 83 -0.88 -3.03 -1.52
C HIS A 83 -2.34 -3.47 -1.72
N TYR A 84 -3.27 -2.79 -1.05
CA TYR A 84 -4.67 -3.17 -1.14
C TYR A 84 -5.27 -2.84 -2.50
N ILE A 85 -4.83 -1.76 -3.14
CA ILE A 85 -5.25 -1.45 -4.51
C ILE A 85 -4.80 -2.57 -5.46
N ALA A 86 -3.54 -3.00 -5.36
CA ALA A 86 -3.01 -4.06 -6.20
C ALA A 86 -3.75 -5.37 -6.00
N ASP A 87 -4.06 -5.73 -4.74
CA ASP A 87 -4.85 -6.92 -4.44
C ASP A 87 -6.24 -6.86 -5.08
N CYS A 88 -6.91 -5.71 -5.02
CA CYS A 88 -8.21 -5.54 -5.64
C CYS A 88 -8.14 -5.77 -7.14
N PHE A 89 -7.13 -5.20 -7.80
CA PHE A 89 -6.95 -5.38 -9.23
C PHE A 89 -6.75 -6.84 -9.60
N CYS A 90 -5.87 -7.53 -8.90
CA CYS A 90 -5.56 -8.92 -9.22
C CYS A 90 -6.69 -9.88 -8.89
N LYS A 91 -7.44 -9.61 -7.82
CA LYS A 91 -8.47 -10.52 -7.33
C LYS A 91 -9.82 -10.35 -8.00
N TYR A 92 -10.16 -9.13 -8.39
CA TYR A 92 -11.53 -8.79 -8.80
C TYR A 92 -11.67 -8.32 -10.24
N ASN A 93 -10.55 -8.12 -10.95
CA ASN A 93 -10.57 -7.71 -12.36
C ASN A 93 -10.08 -8.81 -13.30
N LEU A 94 -9.91 -10.00 -12.79
CA LEU A 94 -9.58 -11.16 -13.61
C LEU A 94 -10.86 -11.96 -13.96
#